data_c3d98068fcce6bf99ceb58407ee3cf79
#
_entry.id   c3d98068fcce6bf99ceb58407ee3cf79
#
_cell.length_a   1.000
_cell.length_b   1.000
_cell.length_c   1.000
_cell.angle_alpha   90.00
_cell.angle_beta   90.00
_cell.angle_gamma   90.00
#
_symmetry.space_group_name_H-M   'P 1'
#
loop_
_entity.id
_entity.type
_entity.pdbx_description
1 polymer ?
#
loop_
_entity_poly.entity_id
_entity_poly.type
_entity_poly.pdbx_seq_one_letter_code
_entity_poly.pdbx_strand_id
1 'polypeptide(L)'
;AGEYAITTDWRGDVATLYREFQKTVGQLVKEFGYKACSPTVQNLYDRGNLEAWVTIIHAIEPRADRDPSKNDPQNMAWKSVYFEIGGNQQHCLRESGFKRFPALVPRWVVRGGDIYGESPAMTALGDINQLQHQQLRKAQGIDYKTRPPLQAPTSMKNRDVEMLPGGITYVDSANPHGGIRSAFEVNIDLQHLLGDIRDVRERIRSCFFADLFMMLANQTDTRMTATEVAERHEEKLLMLGPVLERLQNE
;
A
#
# COMPACT_ATOMS: atom_id res chain seq x y z
N ALA A 1 -1.67 -7.88 6.90
CA ALA A 1 -2.40 -6.74 7.44
C ALA A 1 -3.87 -7.10 7.40
N GLY A 2 -4.58 -6.99 8.55
CA GLY A 2 -6.01 -7.27 8.60
C GLY A 2 -6.81 -6.16 7.91
N GLU A 3 -8.02 -6.48 7.50
CA GLU A 3 -8.99 -5.50 7.03
C GLU A 3 -9.52 -4.70 8.21
N TYR A 4 -9.83 -3.43 7.98
CA TYR A 4 -10.43 -2.58 9.00
C TYR A 4 -11.53 -1.71 8.40
N ALA A 5 -12.54 -1.43 9.21
CA ALA A 5 -13.60 -0.49 8.90
C ALA A 5 -13.78 0.50 10.05
N ILE A 6 -14.09 1.72 9.72
CA ILE A 6 -14.33 2.80 10.69
C ILE A 6 -15.69 3.45 10.43
N THR A 7 -16.28 4.03 11.47
CA THR A 7 -17.40 4.96 11.30
C THR A 7 -17.13 6.24 12.10
N THR A 8 -17.76 7.31 11.67
CA THR A 8 -17.65 8.61 12.31
C THR A 8 -18.91 8.94 13.10
N ASP A 9 -18.77 9.78 14.10
CA ASP A 9 -19.88 10.37 14.80
C ASP A 9 -20.50 11.56 13.99
N TRP A 10 -21.48 12.23 14.57
CA TRP A 10 -22.14 13.37 13.95
C TRP A 10 -21.21 14.60 13.79
N ARG A 11 -20.08 14.66 14.49
CA ARG A 11 -19.06 15.71 14.36
C ARG A 11 -18.04 15.39 13.27
N GLY A 12 -18.04 14.15 12.77
CA GLY A 12 -17.06 13.67 11.82
C GLY A 12 -15.81 13.05 12.46
N ASP A 13 -15.79 12.91 13.80
CA ASP A 13 -14.71 12.24 14.52
C ASP A 13 -14.87 10.73 14.44
N VAL A 14 -13.76 9.99 14.36
CA VAL A 14 -13.81 8.53 14.31
C VAL A 14 -14.26 7.98 15.67
N ALA A 15 -15.42 7.34 15.68
CA ALA A 15 -16.05 6.83 16.90
C ALA A 15 -16.02 5.29 16.98
N THR A 16 -15.93 4.58 15.87
CA THR A 16 -15.89 3.12 15.86
C THR A 16 -14.75 2.60 15.02
N LEU A 17 -14.23 1.44 15.44
CA LEU A 17 -13.20 0.72 14.71
C LEU A 17 -13.53 -0.77 14.73
N TYR A 18 -13.63 -1.37 13.54
CA TYR A 18 -13.72 -2.80 13.36
C TYR A 18 -12.43 -3.29 12.69
N ARG A 19 -11.83 -4.32 13.25
CA ARG A 19 -10.61 -4.93 12.74
C ARG A 19 -10.84 -6.40 12.51
N GLU A 20 -10.67 -6.86 11.27
CA GLU A 20 -10.67 -8.25 10.91
C GLU A 20 -9.24 -8.77 10.80
N PHE A 21 -8.95 -9.88 11.44
CA PHE A 21 -7.64 -10.52 11.40
C PHE A 21 -7.74 -12.01 11.69
N GLN A 22 -6.72 -12.76 11.35
CA GLN A 22 -6.68 -14.19 11.55
C GLN A 22 -5.70 -14.57 12.66
N LYS A 23 -6.08 -15.57 13.44
CA LYS A 23 -5.21 -16.24 14.43
C LYS A 23 -5.33 -17.74 14.29
N THR A 24 -4.27 -18.46 14.67
CA THR A 24 -4.34 -19.91 14.75
C THR A 24 -5.10 -20.35 16.00
N VAL A 25 -5.68 -21.56 15.95
CA VAL A 25 -6.39 -22.16 17.09
C VAL A 25 -5.54 -22.18 18.35
N GLY A 26 -4.25 -22.51 18.22
CA GLY A 26 -3.33 -22.51 19.35
C GLY A 26 -3.13 -21.12 19.98
N GLN A 27 -3.03 -20.08 19.14
CA GLN A 27 -2.93 -18.68 19.60
C GLN A 27 -4.20 -18.21 20.28
N LEU A 28 -5.37 -18.59 19.73
CA LEU A 28 -6.67 -18.24 20.30
C LEU A 28 -6.86 -18.80 21.71
N VAL A 29 -6.63 -20.10 21.86
CA VAL A 29 -6.78 -20.76 23.16
C VAL A 29 -5.79 -20.22 24.20
N LYS A 30 -4.57 -19.87 23.76
CA LYS A 30 -3.55 -19.25 24.63
C LYS A 30 -3.95 -17.85 25.10
N GLU A 31 -4.59 -17.04 24.24
CA GLU A 31 -4.91 -15.65 24.55
C GLU A 31 -6.25 -15.47 25.27
N PHE A 32 -7.28 -16.16 24.83
CA PHE A 32 -8.64 -16.00 25.35
C PHE A 32 -9.05 -17.13 26.32
N GLY A 33 -8.36 -18.24 26.29
CA GLY A 33 -8.67 -19.44 27.09
C GLY A 33 -9.59 -20.41 26.36
N TYR A 34 -9.44 -21.69 26.61
CA TYR A 34 -10.21 -22.76 25.98
C TYR A 34 -11.74 -22.59 26.09
N LYS A 35 -12.22 -22.23 27.32
CA LYS A 35 -13.66 -22.07 27.59
C LYS A 35 -14.30 -20.87 26.88
N ALA A 36 -13.50 -19.86 26.50
CA ALA A 36 -13.99 -18.69 25.82
C ALA A 36 -14.09 -18.88 24.29
N CYS A 37 -13.50 -19.94 23.75
CA CYS A 37 -13.54 -20.24 22.33
C CYS A 37 -14.82 -20.99 21.96
N SER A 38 -15.23 -20.85 20.69
CA SER A 38 -16.39 -21.55 20.14
C SER A 38 -16.20 -23.06 20.16
N PRO A 39 -17.29 -23.85 20.16
CA PRO A 39 -17.21 -25.32 20.06
C PRO A 39 -16.43 -25.81 18.86
N THR A 40 -16.45 -25.06 17.75
CA THR A 40 -15.68 -25.37 16.53
C THR A 40 -14.18 -25.30 16.81
N VAL A 41 -13.73 -24.23 17.45
CA VAL A 41 -12.33 -24.02 17.81
C VAL A 41 -11.89 -25.02 18.87
N GLN A 42 -12.73 -25.31 19.85
CA GLN A 42 -12.46 -26.34 20.88
C GLN A 42 -12.26 -27.73 20.27
N ASN A 43 -13.12 -28.11 19.32
CA ASN A 43 -13.00 -29.39 18.60
C ASN A 43 -11.70 -29.46 17.76
N LEU A 44 -11.29 -28.35 17.13
CA LEU A 44 -10.03 -28.29 16.38
C LEU A 44 -8.83 -28.42 17.32
N TYR A 45 -8.90 -27.76 18.48
CA TYR A 45 -7.86 -27.86 19.52
C TYR A 45 -7.72 -29.27 20.06
N ASP A 46 -8.84 -29.93 20.39
CA ASP A 46 -8.86 -31.30 20.95
C ASP A 46 -8.36 -32.34 19.93
N ARG A 47 -8.54 -32.10 18.66
CA ARG A 47 -7.98 -32.91 17.54
C ARG A 47 -6.50 -32.64 17.28
N GLY A 48 -5.86 -31.72 18.02
CA GLY A 48 -4.46 -31.33 17.80
C GLY A 48 -4.22 -30.46 16.57
N ASN A 49 -5.27 -29.93 15.90
CA ASN A 49 -5.13 -29.04 14.74
C ASN A 49 -4.92 -27.60 15.20
N LEU A 50 -3.76 -27.31 15.77
CA LEU A 50 -3.40 -26.02 16.36
C LEU A 50 -3.08 -24.95 15.32
N GLU A 51 -2.71 -25.35 14.10
CA GLU A 51 -2.31 -24.47 12.99
C GLU A 51 -3.50 -23.96 12.14
N ALA A 52 -4.73 -24.45 12.41
CA ALA A 52 -5.90 -24.00 11.68
C ALA A 52 -6.15 -22.50 11.94
N TRP A 53 -6.40 -21.76 10.85
CA TRP A 53 -6.66 -20.34 10.91
C TRP A 53 -8.14 -20.05 11.17
N VAL A 54 -8.40 -19.13 12.09
CA VAL A 54 -9.73 -18.67 12.48
C VAL A 54 -9.77 -17.14 12.31
N THR A 55 -10.83 -16.67 11.66
CA THR A 55 -11.06 -15.23 11.48
C THR A 55 -11.74 -14.65 12.71
N ILE A 56 -11.21 -13.52 13.18
CA ILE A 56 -11.67 -12.81 14.37
C ILE A 56 -11.96 -11.37 13.98
N ILE A 57 -13.02 -10.84 14.55
CA ILE A 57 -13.29 -9.39 14.53
C ILE A 57 -13.06 -8.82 15.93
N HIS A 58 -12.34 -7.72 15.98
CA HIS A 58 -12.26 -6.86 17.14
C HIS A 58 -13.06 -5.60 16.87
N ALA A 59 -14.16 -5.43 17.60
CA ALA A 59 -15.03 -4.26 17.49
C ALA A 59 -14.79 -3.32 18.68
N ILE A 60 -14.59 -2.04 18.36
CA ILE A 60 -14.52 -0.94 19.31
C ILE A 60 -15.59 0.06 18.93
N GLU A 61 -16.57 0.28 19.81
CA GLU A 61 -17.71 1.13 19.54
C GLU A 61 -18.14 1.89 20.81
N PRO A 62 -18.79 3.06 20.69
CA PRO A 62 -19.35 3.77 21.81
C PRO A 62 -20.38 2.89 22.53
N ARG A 63 -20.34 2.86 23.84
CA ARG A 63 -21.29 2.08 24.64
C ARG A 63 -22.51 2.92 24.98
N ALA A 64 -23.67 2.55 24.42
CA ALA A 64 -24.94 3.21 24.71
C ALA A 64 -25.46 2.87 26.12
N ASP A 65 -25.26 1.63 26.58
CA ASP A 65 -25.81 1.09 27.85
C ASP A 65 -24.87 1.32 29.02
N ARG A 66 -24.12 2.43 29.01
CA ARG A 66 -23.15 2.74 30.06
C ARG A 66 -23.83 3.16 31.36
N ASP A 67 -23.41 2.55 32.47
CA ASP A 67 -23.68 3.05 33.81
C ASP A 67 -22.48 3.91 34.31
N PRO A 68 -22.61 5.26 34.37
CA PRO A 68 -21.49 6.12 34.75
C PRO A 68 -21.04 5.95 36.21
N SER A 69 -21.86 5.33 37.06
CA SER A 69 -21.55 5.11 38.49
C SER A 69 -20.59 3.95 38.71
N LYS A 70 -20.41 3.07 37.71
CA LYS A 70 -19.57 1.89 37.80
C LYS A 70 -18.25 2.09 37.05
N ASN A 71 -17.15 1.68 37.67
CA ASN A 71 -15.81 1.75 37.09
C ASN A 71 -15.30 0.43 36.50
N ASP A 72 -16.21 -0.52 36.23
CA ASP A 72 -15.86 -1.82 35.66
C ASP A 72 -15.51 -1.71 34.19
N PRO A 73 -14.69 -2.62 33.63
CA PRO A 73 -14.37 -2.66 32.21
C PRO A 73 -15.60 -2.71 31.29
N GLN A 74 -16.68 -3.33 31.78
CA GLN A 74 -17.96 -3.43 31.06
C GLN A 74 -18.79 -2.15 31.09
N ASN A 75 -18.42 -1.12 31.87
CA ASN A 75 -19.11 0.17 31.97
C ASN A 75 -18.26 1.33 31.50
N MET A 76 -17.18 1.08 30.78
CA MET A 76 -16.36 2.10 30.14
C MET A 76 -17.04 2.71 28.92
N ALA A 77 -16.61 3.92 28.53
CA ALA A 77 -17.24 4.68 27.45
C ALA A 77 -17.22 3.98 26.08
N TRP A 78 -16.15 3.28 25.78
CA TRP A 78 -16.02 2.47 24.57
C TRP A 78 -16.02 1.00 24.91
N LYS A 79 -16.90 0.25 24.23
CA LYS A 79 -17.01 -1.19 24.30
C LYS A 79 -15.93 -1.80 23.40
N SER A 80 -15.25 -2.82 23.88
CA SER A 80 -14.24 -3.58 23.14
C SER A 80 -14.62 -5.05 23.16
N VAL A 81 -14.98 -5.61 22.02
CA VAL A 81 -15.45 -6.98 21.88
C VAL A 81 -14.64 -7.73 20.85
N TYR A 82 -14.22 -8.92 21.21
CA TYR A 82 -13.62 -9.88 20.29
C TYR A 82 -14.62 -11.00 20.03
N PHE A 83 -14.84 -11.33 18.77
CA PHE A 83 -15.72 -12.45 18.38
C PHE A 83 -15.19 -13.19 17.17
N GLU A 84 -15.54 -14.46 17.07
CA GLU A 84 -15.19 -15.34 15.96
C GLU A 84 -16.21 -15.22 14.83
N ILE A 85 -15.72 -15.29 13.58
CA ILE A 85 -16.55 -15.39 12.39
C ILE A 85 -16.55 -16.84 11.93
N GLY A 86 -17.73 -17.33 11.50
CA GLY A 86 -17.87 -18.63 10.84
C GLY A 86 -18.57 -19.72 11.64
N GLY A 87 -19.13 -19.38 12.80
CA GLY A 87 -20.05 -20.25 13.54
C GLY A 87 -21.51 -19.92 13.29
N ASN A 88 -22.43 -20.82 13.64
CA ASN A 88 -23.88 -20.61 13.59
C ASN A 88 -24.37 -19.50 14.53
N GLN A 89 -23.52 -19.06 15.45
CA GLN A 89 -23.78 -17.97 16.39
C GLN A 89 -22.50 -17.17 16.55
N GLN A 90 -22.65 -15.83 16.63
CA GLN A 90 -21.55 -14.95 17.01
C GLN A 90 -21.08 -15.31 18.42
N HIS A 91 -19.86 -15.81 18.52
CA HIS A 91 -19.29 -16.23 19.79
C HIS A 91 -18.36 -15.13 20.31
N CYS A 92 -18.74 -14.53 21.43
CA CYS A 92 -17.94 -13.51 22.09
C CYS A 92 -16.78 -14.16 22.85
N LEU A 93 -15.55 -13.89 22.39
CA LEU A 93 -14.33 -14.35 23.04
C LEU A 93 -14.03 -13.56 24.31
N ARG A 94 -14.16 -12.24 24.23
CA ARG A 94 -13.91 -11.34 25.35
C ARG A 94 -14.62 -10.02 25.14
N GLU A 95 -15.28 -9.52 26.19
CA GLU A 95 -15.80 -8.18 26.28
C GLU A 95 -15.03 -7.38 27.32
N SER A 96 -14.60 -6.17 26.94
CA SER A 96 -13.93 -5.21 27.81
C SER A 96 -14.31 -3.79 27.39
N GLY A 97 -13.62 -2.79 27.88
CA GLY A 97 -13.87 -1.40 27.46
C GLY A 97 -12.66 -0.51 27.66
N PHE A 98 -12.76 0.68 27.09
CA PHE A 98 -11.78 1.74 27.21
C PHE A 98 -12.45 3.04 27.70
N LYS A 99 -11.72 3.82 28.48
CA LYS A 99 -12.20 5.13 28.95
C LYS A 99 -12.26 6.16 27.83
N ARG A 100 -11.30 6.07 26.88
CA ARG A 100 -11.19 6.90 25.68
C ARG A 100 -11.02 6.01 24.47
N PHE A 101 -11.30 6.52 23.29
CA PHE A 101 -11.06 5.79 22.05
C PHE A 101 -9.56 5.41 21.96
N PRO A 102 -9.23 4.11 21.83
CA PRO A 102 -7.86 3.64 21.98
C PRO A 102 -7.06 3.63 20.70
N ALA A 103 -7.66 4.01 19.58
CA ALA A 103 -7.01 3.94 18.27
C ALA A 103 -6.74 5.34 17.73
N LEU A 104 -5.57 5.53 17.14
CA LEU A 104 -5.25 6.69 16.33
C LEU A 104 -5.60 6.34 14.89
N VAL A 105 -6.51 7.10 14.29
CA VAL A 105 -7.00 6.87 12.93
C VAL A 105 -6.80 8.15 12.11
N PRO A 106 -5.54 8.50 11.80
CA PRO A 106 -5.26 9.75 11.11
C PRO A 106 -5.79 9.69 9.67
N ARG A 107 -6.57 10.69 9.29
CA ARG A 107 -7.10 10.88 7.94
C ARG A 107 -6.43 12.08 7.30
N TRP A 108 -5.73 11.91 6.18
CA TRP A 108 -4.94 12.96 5.56
C TRP A 108 -5.80 14.15 5.09
N VAL A 109 -6.77 13.90 4.23
CA VAL A 109 -7.77 14.89 3.81
C VAL A 109 -9.14 14.23 3.84
N VAL A 110 -10.11 14.85 4.47
CA VAL A 110 -11.52 14.43 4.48
C VAL A 110 -12.30 15.42 3.65
N ARG A 111 -13.02 14.94 2.64
CA ARG A 111 -13.89 15.77 1.79
C ARG A 111 -15.35 15.49 2.08
N GLY A 112 -16.11 16.56 2.32
CA GLY A 112 -17.55 16.43 2.56
C GLY A 112 -17.85 15.55 3.78
N GLY A 113 -18.74 14.58 3.62
CA GLY A 113 -19.15 13.63 4.65
C GLY A 113 -18.45 12.27 4.54
N ASP A 114 -17.29 12.20 3.88
CA ASP A 114 -16.57 10.94 3.71
C ASP A 114 -16.03 10.41 5.05
N ILE A 115 -16.22 9.12 5.27
CA ILE A 115 -15.73 8.44 6.48
C ILE A 115 -14.23 8.23 6.39
N TYR A 116 -13.73 7.84 5.22
CA TYR A 116 -12.31 7.58 4.98
C TYR A 116 -11.64 8.82 4.39
N GLY A 117 -10.41 9.05 4.80
CA GLY A 117 -9.61 10.15 4.26
C GLY A 117 -8.96 9.80 2.92
N GLU A 118 -8.79 10.80 2.06
CA GLU A 118 -7.97 10.70 0.86
C GLU A 118 -6.49 10.88 1.21
N SER A 119 -5.65 10.01 0.67
CA SER A 119 -4.20 10.10 0.82
C SER A 119 -3.55 10.77 -0.40
N PRO A 120 -2.34 11.35 -0.27
CA PRO A 120 -1.57 11.84 -1.41
C PRO A 120 -1.36 10.76 -2.48
N ALA A 121 -1.28 9.50 -2.08
CA ALA A 121 -1.15 8.38 -3.01
C ALA A 121 -2.37 8.19 -3.90
N MET A 122 -3.58 8.45 -3.39
CA MET A 122 -4.81 8.41 -4.20
C MET A 122 -4.82 9.52 -5.24
N THR A 123 -4.38 10.72 -4.86
CA THR A 123 -4.27 11.86 -5.78
C THR A 123 -3.23 11.59 -6.88
N ALA A 124 -2.10 10.98 -6.52
CA ALA A 124 -1.01 10.67 -7.46
C ALA A 124 -1.22 9.36 -8.24
N LEU A 125 -2.31 8.61 -7.99
CA LEU A 125 -2.50 7.25 -8.55
C LEU A 125 -2.46 7.23 -10.08
N GLY A 126 -3.03 8.23 -10.74
CA GLY A 126 -2.99 8.37 -12.20
C GLY A 126 -1.56 8.52 -12.72
N ASP A 127 -0.78 9.40 -12.12
CA ASP A 127 0.63 9.62 -12.48
C ASP A 127 1.51 8.40 -12.16
N ILE A 128 1.23 7.70 -11.06
CA ILE A 128 1.93 6.45 -10.70
C ILE A 128 1.70 5.37 -11.76
N ASN A 129 0.45 5.18 -12.19
CA ASN A 129 0.10 4.23 -13.24
C ASN A 129 0.76 4.62 -14.58
N GLN A 130 0.74 5.91 -14.93
CA GLN A 130 1.42 6.43 -16.11
C GLN A 130 2.92 6.12 -16.05
N LEU A 131 3.56 6.37 -14.93
CA LEU A 131 4.99 6.09 -14.73
C LEU A 131 5.31 4.61 -14.91
N GLN A 132 4.51 3.72 -14.36
CA GLN A 132 4.68 2.28 -14.54
C GLN A 132 4.60 1.86 -16.00
N HIS A 133 3.60 2.36 -16.74
CA HIS A 133 3.47 2.09 -18.17
C HIS A 133 4.64 2.65 -18.98
N GLN A 134 5.11 3.85 -18.66
CA GLN A 134 6.27 4.44 -19.33
C GLN A 134 7.56 3.65 -19.07
N GLN A 135 7.78 3.19 -17.82
CA GLN A 135 8.93 2.34 -17.49
C GLN A 135 8.89 1.00 -18.24
N LEU A 136 7.71 0.38 -18.34
CA LEU A 136 7.54 -0.85 -19.12
C LEU A 136 7.84 -0.61 -20.60
N ARG A 137 7.28 0.45 -21.22
CA ARG A 137 7.54 0.80 -22.62
C ARG A 137 9.01 1.14 -22.88
N LYS A 138 9.66 1.82 -21.92
CA LYS A 138 11.09 2.08 -21.97
C LYS A 138 11.88 0.78 -22.01
N ALA A 139 11.60 -0.18 -21.12
CA ALA A 139 12.25 -1.46 -21.10
C ALA A 139 12.05 -2.22 -22.42
N GLN A 140 10.80 -2.31 -22.89
CA GLN A 140 10.48 -2.93 -24.18
C GLN A 140 11.19 -2.25 -25.36
N GLY A 141 11.25 -0.90 -25.36
CA GLY A 141 11.97 -0.16 -26.38
C GLY A 141 13.48 -0.44 -26.42
N ILE A 142 14.08 -0.60 -25.24
CA ILE A 142 15.49 -1.01 -25.13
C ILE A 142 15.66 -2.45 -25.62
N ASP A 143 14.75 -3.36 -25.26
CA ASP A 143 14.79 -4.75 -25.73
C ASP A 143 14.68 -4.83 -27.26
N TYR A 144 13.77 -4.09 -27.88
CA TYR A 144 13.65 -4.02 -29.34
C TYR A 144 14.88 -3.40 -30.01
N LYS A 145 15.55 -2.45 -29.35
CA LYS A 145 16.78 -1.86 -29.87
C LYS A 145 17.99 -2.79 -29.74
N THR A 146 18.08 -3.55 -28.65
CA THR A 146 19.19 -4.45 -28.38
C THR A 146 19.02 -5.82 -29.03
N ARG A 147 17.77 -6.28 -29.11
CA ARG A 147 17.41 -7.60 -29.69
C ARG A 147 16.18 -7.45 -30.59
N PRO A 148 16.33 -6.81 -31.76
CA PRO A 148 15.21 -6.65 -32.68
C PRO A 148 14.75 -8.02 -33.19
N PRO A 149 13.45 -8.18 -33.48
CA PRO A 149 12.98 -9.38 -34.17
C PRO A 149 13.67 -9.50 -35.52
N LEU A 150 14.11 -10.71 -35.84
CA LEU A 150 14.87 -10.98 -37.03
C LEU A 150 13.99 -11.61 -38.11
N GLN A 151 14.27 -11.25 -39.37
CA GLN A 151 13.76 -11.92 -40.55
C GLN A 151 14.88 -12.77 -41.17
N ALA A 152 14.57 -14.02 -41.45
CA ALA A 152 15.45 -14.91 -42.14
C ALA A 152 14.73 -15.53 -43.33
N PRO A 153 15.43 -15.82 -44.45
CA PRO A 153 14.84 -16.55 -45.57
C PRO A 153 14.43 -17.96 -45.16
N THR A 154 13.34 -18.46 -45.78
CA THR A 154 12.81 -19.81 -45.50
C THR A 154 13.83 -20.94 -45.74
N SER A 155 14.80 -20.71 -46.60
CA SER A 155 15.92 -21.65 -46.85
C SER A 155 16.79 -21.86 -45.61
N MET A 156 16.74 -20.95 -44.63
CA MET A 156 17.52 -21.05 -43.38
C MET A 156 16.77 -21.69 -42.23
N LYS A 157 15.50 -22.08 -42.42
CA LYS A 157 14.64 -22.61 -41.35
C LYS A 157 15.23 -23.84 -40.60
N ASN A 158 16.09 -24.64 -41.26
CA ASN A 158 16.70 -25.85 -40.70
C ASN A 158 18.21 -25.75 -40.59
N ARG A 159 18.80 -24.56 -40.63
CA ARG A 159 20.22 -24.36 -40.44
C ARG A 159 20.52 -23.71 -39.10
N ASP A 160 21.59 -24.15 -38.45
CA ASP A 160 22.09 -23.50 -37.26
C ASP A 160 22.60 -22.10 -37.57
N VAL A 161 22.10 -21.13 -36.85
CA VAL A 161 22.45 -19.71 -36.99
C VAL A 161 23.23 -19.29 -35.77
N GLU A 162 24.47 -18.87 -35.95
CA GLU A 162 25.32 -18.39 -34.89
C GLU A 162 25.02 -16.93 -34.60
N MET A 163 24.39 -16.65 -33.44
CA MET A 163 23.97 -15.33 -33.01
C MET A 163 24.91 -14.66 -32.00
N LEU A 164 26.08 -15.30 -31.75
CA LEU A 164 27.07 -14.76 -30.81
C LEU A 164 27.87 -13.63 -31.46
N PRO A 165 28.37 -12.64 -30.68
CA PRO A 165 29.28 -11.63 -31.21
C PRO A 165 30.51 -12.28 -31.86
N GLY A 166 30.74 -11.95 -33.13
CA GLY A 166 31.85 -12.57 -33.92
C GLY A 166 31.48 -13.87 -34.61
N GLY A 167 30.27 -14.40 -34.42
CA GLY A 167 29.81 -15.59 -35.15
C GLY A 167 29.66 -15.34 -36.64
N ILE A 168 30.01 -16.34 -37.47
CA ILE A 168 29.90 -16.27 -38.92
C ILE A 168 28.73 -17.12 -39.39
N THR A 169 27.71 -16.47 -39.96
CA THR A 169 26.57 -17.16 -40.55
C THR A 169 26.68 -17.10 -42.08
N TYR A 170 26.69 -18.26 -42.71
CA TYR A 170 26.75 -18.38 -44.18
C TYR A 170 25.36 -18.20 -44.76
N VAL A 171 25.19 -17.17 -45.60
CA VAL A 171 23.92 -16.83 -46.27
C VAL A 171 24.03 -17.10 -47.77
N ASP A 172 22.91 -17.47 -48.38
CA ASP A 172 22.87 -17.74 -49.83
C ASP A 172 22.92 -16.43 -50.62
N SER A 173 23.97 -16.23 -51.41
CA SER A 173 24.24 -14.98 -52.14
C SER A 173 23.37 -14.79 -53.38
N ALA A 174 22.60 -15.81 -53.78
CA ALA A 174 21.73 -15.72 -54.96
C ALA A 174 20.49 -14.82 -54.79
N ASN A 175 20.20 -14.39 -53.59
CA ASN A 175 19.08 -13.53 -53.27
C ASN A 175 19.59 -12.16 -52.76
N PRO A 176 19.27 -11.02 -53.39
CA PRO A 176 19.71 -9.70 -52.93
C PRO A 176 19.22 -9.38 -51.50
N HIS A 177 18.25 -10.16 -50.97
CA HIS A 177 17.70 -10.03 -49.62
C HIS A 177 17.98 -11.30 -48.77
N GLY A 178 18.97 -12.10 -49.13
CA GLY A 178 19.23 -13.44 -48.60
C GLY A 178 19.92 -13.53 -47.24
N GLY A 179 20.00 -12.44 -46.50
CA GLY A 179 20.63 -12.41 -45.17
C GLY A 179 19.63 -12.35 -44.00
N ILE A 180 20.14 -12.60 -42.81
CA ILE A 180 19.43 -12.30 -41.57
C ILE A 180 19.46 -10.80 -41.34
N ARG A 181 18.31 -10.20 -41.22
CA ARG A 181 18.18 -8.76 -40.96
C ARG A 181 17.11 -8.46 -39.91
N SER A 182 17.16 -7.29 -39.32
CA SER A 182 16.09 -6.82 -38.48
C SER A 182 14.76 -6.75 -39.26
N ALA A 183 13.68 -7.29 -38.68
CA ALA A 183 12.37 -7.25 -39.30
C ALA A 183 11.85 -5.81 -39.45
N PHE A 184 12.25 -4.94 -38.53
CA PHE A 184 12.00 -3.51 -38.57
C PHE A 184 13.08 -2.78 -37.75
N GLU A 185 13.40 -1.58 -38.16
CA GLU A 185 14.28 -0.69 -37.40
C GLU A 185 13.43 0.15 -36.48
N VAL A 186 13.67 -0.02 -35.17
CA VAL A 186 13.00 0.78 -34.14
C VAL A 186 13.88 1.99 -33.85
N ASN A 187 13.53 3.13 -34.41
CA ASN A 187 14.19 4.39 -34.12
C ASN A 187 13.41 5.16 -33.04
N ILE A 188 13.48 4.68 -31.80
CA ILE A 188 12.83 5.35 -30.68
C ILE A 188 13.76 6.43 -30.15
N ASP A 189 13.29 7.68 -30.15
CA ASP A 189 13.93 8.75 -29.41
C ASP A 189 13.64 8.59 -27.91
N LEU A 190 14.60 7.99 -27.22
CA LEU A 190 14.51 7.76 -25.78
C LEU A 190 14.64 9.06 -24.96
N GLN A 191 15.12 10.16 -25.54
CA GLN A 191 15.34 11.40 -24.80
C GLN A 191 14.00 12.07 -24.43
N HIS A 192 13.05 12.13 -25.35
CA HIS A 192 11.72 12.65 -25.07
C HIS A 192 10.99 11.79 -24.02
N LEU A 193 11.11 10.47 -24.11
CA LEU A 193 10.52 9.57 -23.13
C LEU A 193 11.15 9.74 -21.73
N LEU A 194 12.45 9.98 -21.66
CA LEU A 194 13.14 10.25 -20.39
C LEU A 194 12.75 11.60 -19.79
N GLY A 195 12.52 12.62 -20.63
CA GLY A 195 11.98 13.91 -20.19
C GLY A 195 10.61 13.74 -19.56
N ASP A 196 9.69 13.10 -20.26
CA ASP A 196 8.33 12.84 -19.78
C ASP A 196 8.30 12.03 -18.47
N ILE A 197 9.16 11.02 -18.36
CA ILE A 197 9.34 10.25 -17.11
C ILE A 197 9.80 11.14 -15.95
N ARG A 198 10.67 12.11 -16.19
CA ARG A 198 11.12 13.05 -15.15
C ARG A 198 9.99 13.95 -14.69
N ASP A 199 9.24 14.51 -15.64
CA ASP A 199 8.10 15.39 -15.34
C ASP A 199 7.02 14.66 -14.51
N VAL A 200 6.70 13.41 -14.88
CA VAL A 200 5.76 12.59 -14.10
C VAL A 200 6.29 12.32 -12.68
N ARG A 201 7.59 12.05 -12.54
CA ARG A 201 8.20 11.85 -11.21
C ARG A 201 8.16 13.11 -10.36
N GLU A 202 8.36 14.27 -10.94
CA GLU A 202 8.29 15.56 -10.24
C GLU A 202 6.86 15.83 -9.76
N ARG A 203 5.84 15.58 -10.60
CA ARG A 203 4.44 15.66 -10.16
C ARG A 203 4.12 14.74 -9.00
N ILE A 204 4.57 13.47 -9.06
CA ILE A 204 4.39 12.52 -7.96
C ILE A 204 5.10 13.02 -6.70
N ARG A 205 6.34 13.51 -6.79
CA ARG A 205 7.07 14.06 -5.64
C ARG A 205 6.34 15.25 -5.02
N SER A 206 5.81 16.14 -5.86
CA SER A 206 5.03 17.28 -5.39
C SER A 206 3.77 16.85 -4.64
N CYS A 207 3.03 15.85 -5.15
CA CYS A 207 1.85 15.30 -4.46
C CYS A 207 2.19 14.73 -3.07
N PHE A 208 3.37 14.13 -2.92
CA PHE A 208 3.83 13.56 -1.65
C PHE A 208 4.57 14.57 -0.75
N PHE A 209 4.64 15.84 -1.15
CA PHE A 209 5.39 16.87 -0.41
C PHE A 209 6.84 16.47 -0.15
N ALA A 210 7.44 15.68 -1.07
CA ALA A 210 8.78 15.12 -0.89
C ALA A 210 9.84 16.20 -0.67
N ASP A 211 9.72 17.33 -1.36
CA ASP A 211 10.67 18.45 -1.25
C ASP A 211 10.64 19.10 0.13
N LEU A 212 9.45 19.17 0.77
CA LEU A 212 9.31 19.67 2.15
C LEU A 212 10.04 18.76 3.14
N PHE A 213 9.87 17.45 2.99
CA PHE A 213 10.54 16.47 3.87
C PHE A 213 12.04 16.39 3.59
N MET A 214 12.46 16.46 2.33
CA MET A 214 13.89 16.46 1.95
C MET A 214 14.62 17.71 2.46
N MET A 215 13.99 18.87 2.45
CA MET A 215 14.56 20.08 3.02
C MET A 215 14.76 19.97 4.54
N LEU A 216 13.94 19.18 5.24
CA LEU A 216 14.12 18.89 6.67
C LEU A 216 15.30 17.94 6.92
N ALA A 217 15.49 16.97 6.01
CA ALA A 217 16.56 15.98 6.13
C ALA A 217 17.94 16.52 5.76
N ASN A 218 18.02 17.46 4.80
CA ASN A 218 19.28 18.00 4.27
C ASN A 218 19.83 19.21 5.06
N GLN A 219 19.37 19.43 6.29
CA GLN A 219 19.82 20.54 7.14
C GLN A 219 21.29 20.51 7.57
N THR A 220 22.05 19.48 7.18
CA THR A 220 23.40 19.25 7.70
C THR A 220 24.52 20.02 6.98
N ASP A 221 24.26 20.69 5.83
CA ASP A 221 25.40 21.07 4.98
C ASP A 221 25.46 22.52 4.46
N THR A 222 24.62 23.43 4.93
CA THR A 222 24.71 24.83 4.47
C THR A 222 24.83 25.79 5.65
N ARG A 223 25.76 26.76 5.55
CA ARG A 223 25.91 27.90 6.45
C ARG A 223 24.69 28.83 6.41
N MET A 224 23.56 28.34 6.89
CA MET A 224 22.33 29.12 7.01
C MET A 224 22.33 29.82 8.38
N THR A 225 21.81 31.03 8.41
CA THR A 225 21.59 31.74 9.68
C THR A 225 20.43 31.12 10.44
N ALA A 226 20.46 31.17 11.76
CA ALA A 226 19.40 30.65 12.61
C ALA A 226 18.02 31.25 12.28
N THR A 227 17.97 32.50 11.84
CA THR A 227 16.76 33.22 11.44
C THR A 227 16.15 32.62 10.14
N GLU A 228 17.00 32.36 9.16
CA GLU A 228 16.58 31.79 7.88
C GLU A 228 16.05 30.34 8.01
N VAL A 229 16.62 29.59 8.95
CA VAL A 229 16.14 28.24 9.33
C VAL A 229 14.76 28.33 10.00
N ALA A 230 14.56 29.33 10.90
CA ALA A 230 13.30 29.53 11.60
C ALA A 230 12.16 29.93 10.62
N GLU A 231 12.43 30.90 9.73
CA GLU A 231 11.43 31.34 8.74
C GLU A 231 11.00 30.20 7.81
N ARG A 232 11.95 29.42 7.31
CA ARG A 232 11.62 28.23 6.47
C ARG A 232 10.88 27.14 7.25
N HIS A 233 11.13 27.03 8.55
CA HIS A 233 10.38 26.10 9.39
C HIS A 233 8.94 26.54 9.57
N GLU A 234 8.69 27.82 9.77
CA GLU A 234 7.32 28.37 9.88
C GLU A 234 6.54 28.24 8.57
N GLU A 235 7.17 28.53 7.44
CA GLU A 235 6.54 28.39 6.13
C GLU A 235 6.09 26.94 5.82
N LYS A 236 6.91 25.97 6.22
CA LYS A 236 6.61 24.53 6.08
C LYS A 236 5.51 24.07 7.03
N LEU A 237 5.53 24.55 8.28
CA LEU A 237 4.49 24.25 9.25
C LEU A 237 3.13 24.81 8.81
N LEU A 238 3.11 25.97 8.13
CA LEU A 238 1.89 26.52 7.56
C LEU A 238 1.30 25.62 6.45
N MET A 239 2.13 25.02 5.61
CA MET A 239 1.64 24.12 4.56
C MET A 239 1.13 22.78 5.09
N LEU A 240 1.77 22.24 6.13
CA LEU A 240 1.38 20.97 6.74
C LEU A 240 0.46 21.16 7.97
N GLY A 241 0.29 22.38 8.43
CA GLY A 241 -0.49 22.72 9.64
C GLY A 241 -1.85 22.04 9.72
N PRO A 242 -2.71 22.14 8.69
CA PRO A 242 -4.02 21.51 8.72
C PRO A 242 -3.99 19.99 8.83
N VAL A 243 -2.94 19.34 8.26
CA VAL A 243 -2.75 17.90 8.34
C VAL A 243 -2.23 17.50 9.71
N LEU A 244 -1.25 18.26 10.24
CA LEU A 244 -0.68 18.01 11.56
C LEU A 244 -1.70 18.23 12.67
N GLU A 245 -2.51 19.30 12.58
CA GLU A 245 -3.59 19.56 13.53
C GLU A 245 -4.60 18.40 13.56
N ARG A 246 -4.98 17.89 12.39
CA ARG A 246 -5.87 16.73 12.30
C ARG A 246 -5.24 15.47 12.89
N LEU A 247 -3.96 15.21 12.58
CA LEU A 247 -3.19 14.11 13.15
C LEU A 247 -3.09 14.17 14.69
N GLN A 248 -3.12 15.37 15.28
CA GLN A 248 -3.06 15.55 16.73
C GLN A 248 -4.45 15.42 17.38
N ASN A 249 -5.52 15.73 16.66
CA ASN A 249 -6.89 15.71 17.17
C ASN A 249 -7.60 14.36 16.96
N GLU A 250 -7.20 13.57 15.97
CA GLU A 250 -7.70 12.21 15.68
C GLU A 250 -6.78 11.14 16.29
#